data_b5fa6ec15727379438a1e4999f1686e7
#
_entry.id   b5fa6ec15727379438a1e4999f1686e7
#
_cell.length_a   1.000
_cell.length_b   1.000
_cell.length_c   1.000
_cell.angle_alpha   90.00
_cell.angle_beta   90.00
_cell.angle_gamma   90.00
#
_symmetry.space_group_name_H-M   'P 1'
#
loop_
_entity.id
_entity.type
_entity.pdbx_description
1 polymer ?
#
loop_
_entity_poly.entity_id
_entity_poly.type
_entity_poly.pdbx_seq_one_letter_code
_entity_poly.pdbx_strand_id
1 'polypeptide(L)'
;MSNATESGPIEVVVRDAANARINKVEVLPDVTAQELLQSAIGAWKLPDDFEYVVRVARLGRQVLLSETMTSLGVVAGDVLEIQALAEAGA
;
A
#
# COMPACT_ATOMS: atom_id res chain seq x y z
N MET A 1 14.68 24.00 -5.15
CA MET A 1 13.74 24.12 -4.83
C MET A 1 12.83 23.22 -5.24
N SER A 2 12.59 23.08 -6.28
CA SER A 2 11.67 22.18 -6.69
C SER A 2 11.98 20.80 -6.29
N ASN A 3 13.17 20.49 -5.95
CA ASN A 3 13.47 19.17 -5.55
C ASN A 3 12.78 18.75 -4.33
N ALA A 4 12.53 19.65 -3.46
CA ALA A 4 11.83 19.29 -2.26
C ALA A 4 10.46 18.80 -2.58
N THR A 5 9.89 19.30 -3.63
CA THR A 5 8.58 18.88 -4.00
C THR A 5 8.60 17.45 -4.44
N GLU A 6 9.62 17.08 -5.14
CA GLU A 6 9.66 15.72 -5.66
C GLU A 6 9.87 14.70 -4.59
N SER A 7 10.50 15.08 -3.50
CA SER A 7 10.71 14.11 -2.46
C SER A 7 9.69 14.23 -1.36
N GLY A 8 8.67 15.04 -1.54
CA GLY A 8 7.65 15.19 -0.51
C GLY A 8 6.75 13.99 -0.41
N PRO A 9 5.91 13.96 0.60
CA PRO A 9 4.98 12.85 0.78
C PRO A 9 4.00 12.74 -0.37
N ILE A 10 3.57 11.54 -0.64
CA ILE A 10 2.59 11.25 -1.66
C ILE A 10 1.31 10.83 -0.95
N GLU A 11 0.22 11.50 -1.26
CA GLU A 11 -1.06 11.12 -0.65
C GLU A 11 -1.69 10.02 -1.48
N VAL A 12 -1.95 8.88 -0.86
CA VAL A 12 -2.55 7.76 -1.55
C VAL A 12 -3.74 7.27 -0.74
N VAL A 13 -4.59 6.51 -1.38
CA VAL A 13 -5.73 5.90 -0.73
C VAL A 13 -5.39 4.43 -0.52
N VAL A 14 -5.52 3.97 0.71
CA VAL A 14 -5.30 2.57 1.03
C VAL A 14 -6.64 1.98 1.41
N ARG A 15 -6.99 0.87 0.79
CA ARG A 15 -8.26 0.23 1.07
C ARG A 15 -8.08 -1.27 1.12
N ASP A 16 -9.00 -1.97 1.76
CA ASP A 16 -8.97 -3.41 1.75
C ASP A 16 -9.79 -3.92 0.57
N ALA A 17 -9.64 -5.20 0.26
CA ALA A 17 -10.28 -5.77 -0.91
C ALA A 17 -11.80 -5.74 -0.80
N ALA A 18 -12.33 -5.73 0.40
CA ALA A 18 -13.78 -5.70 0.58
C ALA A 18 -14.33 -4.28 0.58
N ASN A 19 -13.46 -3.29 0.47
CA ASN A 19 -13.86 -1.88 0.54
C ASN A 19 -14.50 -1.51 1.88
N ALA A 20 -14.23 -2.29 2.90
CA ALA A 20 -14.77 -2.00 4.21
C ALA A 20 -13.94 -0.97 4.93
N ARG A 21 -12.67 -0.84 4.57
CA ARG A 21 -11.78 0.12 5.20
C ARG A 21 -11.08 0.91 4.11
N ILE A 22 -11.17 2.22 4.19
CA ILE A 22 -10.57 3.10 3.20
C ILE A 22 -9.99 4.27 3.96
N ASN A 23 -8.68 4.50 3.78
CA ASN A 23 -8.02 5.61 4.43
C ASN A 23 -7.13 6.34 3.46
N LYS A 24 -7.02 7.64 3.63
CA LYS A 24 -6.03 8.40 2.91
C LYS A 24 -4.82 8.50 3.81
N VAL A 25 -3.66 8.22 3.25
CA VAL A 25 -2.42 8.29 4.01
C VAL A 25 -1.37 8.98 3.17
N GLU A 26 -0.38 9.55 3.84
CA GLU A 26 0.76 10.13 3.15
C GLU A 26 1.93 9.20 3.33
N VAL A 27 2.62 8.92 2.24
CA VAL A 27 3.77 8.03 2.27
C VAL A 27 4.94 8.74 1.61
N LEU A 28 6.12 8.43 2.05
CA LEU A 28 7.32 8.96 1.41
C LEU A 28 7.65 8.12 0.20
N PRO A 29 8.34 8.68 -0.78
CA PRO A 29 8.61 7.93 -2.00
C PRO A 29 9.44 6.66 -1.79
N ASP A 30 10.24 6.62 -0.73
CA ASP A 30 11.08 5.45 -0.48
C ASP A 30 10.43 4.43 0.45
N VAL A 31 9.18 4.63 0.80
CA VAL A 31 8.46 3.64 1.60
C VAL A 31 8.22 2.40 0.76
N THR A 32 8.46 1.23 1.32
CA THR A 32 8.22 0.00 0.60
C THR A 32 6.78 -0.44 0.78
N ALA A 33 6.32 -1.29 -0.11
CA ALA A 33 4.97 -1.85 0.02
C ALA A 33 4.84 -2.61 1.34
N GLN A 34 5.92 -3.24 1.79
CA GLN A 34 5.87 -3.95 3.07
C GLN A 34 5.64 -2.99 4.23
N GLU A 35 6.31 -1.85 4.21
CA GLU A 35 6.11 -0.87 5.28
C GLU A 35 4.69 -0.33 5.28
N LEU A 36 4.16 -0.09 4.09
CA LEU A 36 2.78 0.35 3.99
C LEU A 36 1.83 -0.72 4.53
N LEU A 37 2.08 -1.97 4.16
CA LEU A 37 1.25 -3.07 4.61
C LEU A 37 1.31 -3.20 6.13
N GLN A 38 2.48 -3.10 6.71
CA GLN A 38 2.62 -3.21 8.16
C GLN A 38 1.85 -2.10 8.87
N SER A 39 1.88 -0.90 8.31
CA SER A 39 1.14 0.20 8.87
C SER A 39 -0.36 -0.06 8.82
N ALA A 40 -0.84 -0.60 7.71
CA ALA A 40 -2.26 -0.89 7.58
C ALA A 40 -2.68 -2.00 8.53
N ILE A 41 -1.86 -3.03 8.67
CA ILE A 41 -2.18 -4.11 9.59
C ILE A 41 -2.32 -3.56 11.00
N GLY A 42 -1.41 -2.69 11.40
CA GLY A 42 -1.48 -2.11 12.73
C GLY A 42 -2.66 -1.17 12.90
N ALA A 43 -2.92 -0.34 11.91
CA ALA A 43 -3.99 0.65 12.00
C ALA A 43 -5.36 0.00 11.99
N TRP A 44 -5.52 -1.02 11.18
CA TRP A 44 -6.81 -1.69 11.04
C TRP A 44 -6.93 -2.89 11.94
N LYS A 45 -5.88 -3.22 12.69
CA LYS A 45 -5.86 -4.35 13.60
C LYS A 45 -6.22 -5.64 12.87
N LEU A 46 -5.59 -5.82 11.74
CA LEU A 46 -5.83 -7.02 10.95
C LEU A 46 -5.14 -8.21 11.61
N PRO A 47 -5.68 -9.41 11.45
CA PRO A 47 -5.02 -10.60 11.98
C PRO A 47 -3.65 -10.77 11.35
N ASP A 48 -2.66 -11.18 12.12
CA ASP A 48 -1.34 -11.33 11.58
C ASP A 48 -1.02 -12.79 11.22
N ASP A 49 -2.01 -13.65 11.28
CA ASP A 49 -1.82 -15.04 10.89
C ASP A 49 -2.23 -15.29 9.44
N PHE A 50 -2.53 -14.24 8.68
CA PHE A 50 -2.79 -14.36 7.26
C PHE A 50 -1.67 -13.70 6.50
N GLU A 51 -1.49 -14.13 5.27
CA GLU A 51 -0.60 -13.41 4.38
C GLU A 51 -1.39 -12.35 3.64
N TYR A 52 -0.77 -11.23 3.41
CA TYR A 52 -1.42 -10.12 2.73
C TYR A 52 -0.59 -9.71 1.54
N VAL A 53 -1.26 -9.21 0.52
CA VAL A 53 -0.60 -8.67 -0.66
C VAL A 53 -1.10 -7.27 -0.89
N VAL A 54 -0.30 -6.48 -1.59
CA VAL A 54 -0.63 -5.12 -1.94
C VAL A 54 -0.76 -5.05 -3.46
N ARG A 55 -1.79 -4.41 -3.93
CA ARG A 55 -1.99 -4.19 -5.35
C ARG A 55 -2.15 -2.70 -5.59
N VAL A 56 -1.58 -2.22 -6.68
CA VAL A 56 -1.82 -0.85 -7.12
C VAL A 56 -2.96 -0.93 -8.11
N ALA A 57 -4.09 -0.32 -7.78
CA ALA A 57 -5.28 -0.47 -8.60
C ALA A 57 -5.05 -0.03 -10.02
N ARG A 58 -4.31 1.06 -10.19
CA ARG A 58 -4.07 1.58 -11.53
C ARG A 58 -3.27 0.59 -12.39
N LEU A 59 -2.34 -0.13 -11.77
CA LEU A 59 -1.53 -1.08 -12.51
C LEU A 59 -2.22 -2.43 -12.67
N GLY A 60 -3.20 -2.70 -11.84
CA GLY A 60 -3.93 -3.96 -11.94
C GLY A 60 -3.11 -5.18 -11.60
N ARG A 61 -2.03 -5.02 -10.82
CA ARG A 61 -1.21 -6.15 -10.48
C ARG A 61 -0.77 -6.08 -9.04
N GLN A 62 -0.43 -7.23 -8.53
CA GLN A 62 0.15 -7.35 -7.21
C GLN A 62 1.59 -6.88 -7.27
N VAL A 63 2.02 -6.19 -6.23
CA VAL A 63 3.37 -5.67 -6.18
C VAL A 63 4.20 -6.49 -5.21
N LEU A 64 5.50 -6.45 -5.40
CA LEU A 64 6.41 -7.10 -4.47
C LEU A 64 6.55 -6.22 -3.25
N LEU A 65 6.66 -6.85 -2.09
CA LEU A 65 6.73 -6.09 -0.84
C LEU A 65 8.00 -5.26 -0.73
N SER A 66 9.02 -5.62 -1.46
CA SER A 66 10.27 -4.87 -1.45
C SER A 66 10.26 -3.66 -2.38
N GLU A 67 9.24 -3.52 -3.21
CA GLU A 67 9.19 -2.38 -4.12
C GLU A 67 8.83 -1.13 -3.36
N THR A 68 9.42 0.00 -3.76
CA THR A 68 9.11 1.27 -3.13
C THR A 68 8.03 1.99 -3.91
N MET A 69 7.46 3.01 -3.31
CA MET A 69 6.47 3.81 -4.01
C MET A 69 7.07 4.41 -5.28
N THR A 70 8.34 4.82 -5.22
CA THR A 70 9.01 5.36 -6.39
C THR A 70 9.16 4.31 -7.48
N SER A 71 9.59 3.12 -7.13
CA SER A 71 9.81 2.08 -8.14
C SER A 71 8.49 1.63 -8.76
N LEU A 72 7.39 1.78 -8.05
CA LEU A 72 6.09 1.43 -8.57
C LEU A 72 5.47 2.57 -9.39
N GLY A 73 6.07 3.74 -9.35
CA GLY A 73 5.49 4.88 -10.04
C GLY A 73 4.24 5.42 -9.40
N VAL A 74 4.11 5.23 -8.10
CA VAL A 74 2.93 5.67 -7.38
C VAL A 74 2.91 7.19 -7.35
N VAL A 75 1.76 7.77 -7.61
CA VAL A 75 1.56 9.22 -7.60
C VAL A 75 0.38 9.54 -6.71
N ALA A 76 0.24 10.83 -6.41
CA ALA A 76 -0.84 11.27 -5.55
C ALA A 76 -2.19 10.83 -6.13
N GLY A 77 -3.04 10.34 -5.28
CA GLY A 77 -4.36 9.88 -5.70
C GLY A 77 -4.42 8.41 -6.08
N ASP A 78 -3.28 7.74 -6.14
CA ASP A 78 -3.31 6.31 -6.45
C ASP A 78 -3.99 5.54 -5.32
N VAL A 79 -4.59 4.42 -5.69
CA VAL A 79 -5.27 3.54 -4.76
C VAL A 79 -4.45 2.29 -4.60
N LEU A 80 -4.13 1.97 -3.36
CA LEU A 80 -3.39 0.75 -3.02
C LEU A 80 -4.35 -0.16 -2.27
N GLU A 81 -4.49 -1.38 -2.76
CA GLU A 81 -5.43 -2.31 -2.19
C GLU A 81 -4.70 -3.38 -1.40
N ILE A 82 -5.14 -3.64 -0.20
CA ILE A 82 -4.56 -4.68 0.65
C ILE A 82 -5.53 -5.85 0.68
N GLN A 83 -5.03 -7.00 0.32
CA GLN A 83 -5.86 -8.18 0.19
C GLN A 83 -5.25 -9.31 0.99
N ALA A 84 -6.05 -9.97 1.81
CA ALA A 84 -5.62 -11.15 2.51
C ALA A 84 -5.66 -12.31 1.54
N LEU A 85 -4.60 -13.09 1.49
CA LEU A 85 -4.63 -14.29 0.68
C LEU A 85 -5.35 -15.37 1.45
N ALA A 86 -6.17 -16.10 0.77
CA ALA A 86 -6.78 -17.24 1.39
C ALA A 86 -5.67 -18.17 1.81
N GLU A 87 -5.81 -18.71 3.02
CA GLU A 87 -4.78 -19.51 3.48
C GLU A 87 -4.72 -20.71 2.69
N ALA A 88 -3.75 -20.80 1.98
CA ALA A 88 -3.69 -21.86 1.06
C ALA A 88 -3.82 -23.18 1.72
N GLY A 89 -3.34 -23.28 2.80
CA GLY A 89 -3.42 -24.54 3.44
C GLY A 89 -4.72 -24.74 4.08
N ALA A 90 -5.41 -23.73 4.15
CA ALA A 90 -6.67 -23.84 4.84
C ALA A 90 -7.66 -24.38 3.90
#